data_267a2ff0fa8924e6c6b798af7d12366a
#
_entry.id   267a2ff0fa8924e6c6b798af7d12366a
#
_cell.length_a   1.000
_cell.length_b   1.000
_cell.length_c   1.000
_cell.angle_alpha   90.00
_cell.angle_beta   90.00
_cell.angle_gamma   90.00
#
_symmetry.space_group_name_H-M   'P 1'
#
loop_
_entity.id
_entity.type
_entity.pdbx_description
1 polymer ?
#
loop_
_entity_poly.entity_id
_entity_poly.type
_entity_poly.pdbx_seq_one_letter_code
_entity_poly.pdbx_strand_id
1 'polypeptide(L)'
;MATLRRMSAALLAFDTSTEALSVALCWPQGHLAWNGEGGAQASAALVPRVRAQMAQAGLRWADLDAIAFGRGPGAFTGLRTACAVAQGLAQGAGLPVLPVDSLLIVAEDARARSAPDGAPCDVGVAMDARMGELYAARYRWDGARWAVVCAPTLCAPEALPPLWWPDGAVPAVLAGTGLALLPATGLACALPRQTQTDDRAAALLRLAQAAWADGGAVEAAQALPVYLRDKVALTTAERAVQATHRTPATSAAVGG
;
A
#
# COMPACT_ATOMS: atom_id res chain seq x y z
N MET A 1 -5.62 26.46 23.05
CA MET A 1 -5.64 25.35 24.03
C MET A 1 -5.34 24.07 23.28
N ALA A 2 -4.14 23.54 23.40
CA ALA A 2 -3.78 22.25 22.81
C ALA A 2 -4.52 21.15 23.62
N THR A 3 -5.56 20.59 23.03
CA THR A 3 -6.25 19.42 23.58
C THR A 3 -5.21 18.30 23.70
N LEU A 4 -4.97 17.83 24.92
CA LEU A 4 -4.17 16.63 25.18
C LEU A 4 -4.69 15.52 24.27
N ARG A 5 -3.94 15.19 23.19
CA ARG A 5 -4.27 14.07 22.31
C ARG A 5 -4.30 12.81 23.17
N ARG A 6 -5.45 12.14 23.20
CA ARG A 6 -5.61 10.88 23.94
C ARG A 6 -4.49 9.94 23.50
N MET A 7 -3.76 9.34 24.45
CA MET A 7 -2.69 8.37 24.20
C MET A 7 -3.19 7.09 23.50
N SER A 8 -4.49 6.91 23.35
CA SER A 8 -5.13 5.82 22.60
C SER A 8 -6.31 6.38 21.81
N ALA A 9 -6.08 6.71 20.55
CA ALA A 9 -7.10 7.17 19.63
C ALA A 9 -7.98 6.00 19.13
N ALA A 10 -9.25 6.29 18.86
CA ALA A 10 -10.12 5.39 18.13
C ALA A 10 -10.01 5.68 16.63
N LEU A 11 -9.39 4.78 15.88
CA LEU A 11 -9.10 4.95 14.45
C LEU A 11 -9.73 3.82 13.64
N LEU A 12 -10.46 4.19 12.59
CA LEU A 12 -10.86 3.27 11.52
C LEU A 12 -9.82 3.37 10.40
N ALA A 13 -9.38 2.24 9.85
CA ALA A 13 -8.42 2.19 8.75
C ALA A 13 -8.85 1.18 7.69
N PHE A 14 -8.69 1.50 6.40
CA PHE A 14 -8.96 0.55 5.32
C PHE A 14 -8.12 0.83 4.07
N ASP A 15 -7.87 -0.23 3.29
CA ASP A 15 -7.15 -0.18 2.02
C ASP A 15 -7.78 -1.12 1.00
N THR A 16 -7.89 -0.65 -0.24
CA THR A 16 -8.40 -1.38 -1.41
C THR A 16 -7.46 -1.21 -2.61
N SER A 17 -6.22 -0.82 -2.39
CA SER A 17 -5.23 -0.55 -3.45
C SER A 17 -4.70 -1.80 -4.15
N THR A 18 -5.03 -3.00 -3.65
CA THR A 18 -4.60 -4.30 -4.18
C THR A 18 -5.83 -5.21 -4.44
N GLU A 19 -5.57 -6.48 -4.76
CA GLU A 19 -6.61 -7.51 -4.82
C GLU A 19 -7.20 -7.86 -3.44
N ALA A 20 -6.55 -7.43 -2.36
CA ALA A 20 -7.07 -7.59 -1.01
C ALA A 20 -7.90 -6.36 -0.60
N LEU A 21 -8.93 -6.61 0.20
CA LEU A 21 -9.64 -5.62 1.00
C LEU A 21 -9.17 -5.76 2.44
N SER A 22 -8.61 -4.68 2.99
CA SER A 22 -8.13 -4.65 4.38
C SER A 22 -8.93 -3.63 5.18
N VAL A 23 -9.41 -4.00 6.35
CA VAL A 23 -10.13 -3.12 7.28
C VAL A 23 -9.61 -3.35 8.69
N ALA A 24 -9.26 -2.29 9.39
CA ALA A 24 -8.82 -2.34 10.77
C ALA A 24 -9.48 -1.25 11.61
N LEU A 25 -9.59 -1.49 12.89
CA LEU A 25 -10.17 -0.59 13.86
C LEU A 25 -9.39 -0.69 15.15
N CYS A 26 -9.03 0.43 15.78
CA CYS A 26 -8.54 0.43 17.15
C CYS A 26 -9.33 1.43 18.00
N TRP A 27 -9.36 1.17 19.30
CA TRP A 27 -9.94 2.01 20.34
C TRP A 27 -9.22 1.74 21.67
N PRO A 28 -9.43 2.52 22.72
CA PRO A 28 -8.66 2.39 23.97
C PRO A 28 -8.64 1.00 24.60
N GLN A 29 -9.64 0.16 24.32
CA GLN A 29 -9.80 -1.16 24.94
C GLN A 29 -9.40 -2.32 24.02
N GLY A 30 -9.12 -2.07 22.72
CA GLY A 30 -8.80 -3.14 21.81
C GLY A 30 -8.56 -2.73 20.37
N HIS A 31 -8.42 -3.73 19.53
CA HIS A 31 -8.33 -3.56 18.09
C HIS A 31 -8.92 -4.75 17.35
N LEU A 32 -9.31 -4.53 16.10
CA LEU A 32 -9.72 -5.54 15.14
C LEU A 32 -8.93 -5.31 13.85
N ALA A 33 -8.47 -6.39 13.23
CA ALA A 33 -7.87 -6.37 11.90
C ALA A 33 -8.51 -7.50 11.07
N TRP A 34 -8.79 -7.20 9.80
CA TRP A 34 -9.36 -8.16 8.88
C TRP A 34 -8.85 -7.92 7.48
N ASN A 35 -8.44 -9.01 6.84
CA ASN A 35 -8.05 -9.04 5.43
C ASN A 35 -8.94 -10.05 4.71
N GLY A 36 -9.36 -9.73 3.50
CA GLY A 36 -10.16 -10.61 2.67
C GLY A 36 -10.06 -10.24 1.20
N GLU A 37 -10.84 -10.93 0.37
CA GLU A 37 -10.89 -10.65 -1.05
C GLU A 37 -11.47 -9.25 -1.33
N GLY A 38 -10.83 -8.53 -2.23
CA GLY A 38 -11.20 -7.19 -2.69
C GLY A 38 -11.34 -7.13 -4.20
N GLY A 39 -10.39 -6.52 -4.87
CA GLY A 39 -10.38 -6.41 -6.33
C GLY A 39 -11.66 -5.77 -6.85
N ALA A 40 -12.35 -6.42 -7.79
CA ALA A 40 -13.58 -5.92 -8.39
C ALA A 40 -14.75 -5.78 -7.39
N GLN A 41 -14.73 -6.53 -6.29
CA GLN A 41 -15.79 -6.52 -5.27
C GLN A 41 -15.53 -5.53 -4.13
N ALA A 42 -14.36 -4.92 -4.06
CA ALA A 42 -13.98 -4.03 -2.97
C ALA A 42 -14.98 -2.90 -2.73
N SER A 43 -15.52 -2.30 -3.79
CA SER A 43 -16.50 -1.20 -3.69
C SER A 43 -17.82 -1.62 -3.03
N ALA A 44 -18.29 -2.84 -3.27
CA ALA A 44 -19.51 -3.36 -2.68
C ALA A 44 -19.28 -3.88 -1.25
N ALA A 45 -18.07 -4.41 -0.96
CA ALA A 45 -17.77 -5.08 0.29
C ALA A 45 -17.26 -4.14 1.40
N LEU A 46 -16.59 -3.01 1.05
CA LEU A 46 -15.90 -2.15 2.01
C LEU A 46 -16.83 -1.60 3.09
N VAL A 47 -17.90 -0.90 2.72
CA VAL A 47 -18.80 -0.26 3.70
C VAL A 47 -19.52 -1.29 4.58
N PRO A 48 -20.09 -2.40 4.06
CA PRO A 48 -20.61 -3.48 4.89
C PRO A 48 -19.58 -4.04 5.88
N ARG A 49 -18.32 -4.23 5.45
CA ARG A 49 -17.26 -4.73 6.33
C ARG A 49 -16.91 -3.75 7.44
N VAL A 50 -16.77 -2.47 7.11
CA VAL A 50 -16.55 -1.40 8.11
C VAL A 50 -17.65 -1.41 9.16
N ARG A 51 -18.92 -1.43 8.73
CA ARG A 51 -20.07 -1.48 9.65
C ARG A 51 -20.07 -2.72 10.54
N ALA A 52 -19.69 -3.87 10.01
CA ALA A 52 -19.58 -5.10 10.77
C ALA A 52 -18.50 -4.99 11.87
N GLN A 53 -17.33 -4.42 11.57
CA GLN A 53 -16.28 -4.21 12.60
C GLN A 53 -16.70 -3.19 13.65
N MET A 54 -17.32 -2.07 13.25
CA MET A 54 -17.86 -1.07 14.19
C MET A 54 -18.88 -1.70 15.14
N ALA A 55 -19.79 -2.50 14.62
CA ALA A 55 -20.79 -3.22 15.42
C ALA A 55 -20.14 -4.24 16.37
N GLN A 56 -19.14 -5.00 15.90
CA GLN A 56 -18.39 -5.96 16.71
C GLN A 56 -17.65 -5.27 17.87
N ALA A 57 -17.09 -4.08 17.62
CA ALA A 57 -16.41 -3.28 18.64
C ALA A 57 -17.38 -2.51 19.57
N GLY A 58 -18.67 -2.46 19.25
CA GLY A 58 -19.67 -1.67 19.98
C GLY A 58 -19.47 -0.16 19.84
N LEU A 59 -18.81 0.29 18.75
CA LEU A 59 -18.48 1.69 18.52
C LEU A 59 -19.49 2.36 17.58
N ARG A 60 -19.75 3.64 17.84
CA ARG A 60 -20.50 4.54 16.96
C ARG A 60 -19.52 5.41 16.16
N TRP A 61 -19.97 6.01 15.07
CA TRP A 61 -19.16 6.94 14.29
C TRP A 61 -18.60 8.11 15.11
N ALA A 62 -19.39 8.61 16.06
CA ALA A 62 -18.99 9.69 16.96
C ALA A 62 -17.91 9.30 17.99
N ASP A 63 -17.61 8.02 18.12
CA ASP A 63 -16.59 7.52 19.05
C ASP A 63 -15.20 7.46 18.38
N LEU A 64 -15.15 7.64 17.04
CA LEU A 64 -13.90 7.68 16.26
C LEU A 64 -13.23 9.06 16.33
N ASP A 65 -11.89 9.06 16.29
CA ASP A 65 -11.09 10.28 16.22
C ASP A 65 -10.64 10.60 14.78
N ALA A 66 -10.43 9.58 13.92
CA ALA A 66 -10.07 9.77 12.51
C ALA A 66 -10.32 8.51 11.67
N ILE A 67 -10.29 8.69 10.34
CA ILE A 67 -10.37 7.60 9.36
C ILE A 67 -9.08 7.59 8.54
N ALA A 68 -8.34 6.48 8.59
CA ALA A 68 -7.16 6.24 7.77
C ALA A 68 -7.53 5.46 6.50
N PHE A 69 -6.83 5.75 5.40
CA PHE A 69 -7.05 5.03 4.16
C PHE A 69 -5.74 4.91 3.36
N GLY A 70 -5.60 3.79 2.63
CA GLY A 70 -4.52 3.62 1.68
C GLY A 70 -4.75 4.51 0.46
N ARG A 71 -3.87 5.51 0.28
CA ARG A 71 -4.01 6.49 -0.80
C ARG A 71 -3.36 6.08 -2.12
N GLY A 72 -2.63 4.96 -2.14
CA GLY A 72 -1.88 4.50 -3.30
C GLY A 72 -0.36 4.64 -3.14
N PRO A 73 0.40 4.31 -4.20
CA PRO A 73 -0.08 3.82 -5.50
C PRO A 73 -0.68 2.41 -5.45
N GLY A 74 -1.46 2.05 -6.49
CA GLY A 74 -2.11 0.74 -6.57
C GLY A 74 -3.19 0.67 -7.65
N ALA A 75 -4.10 -0.29 -7.54
CA ALA A 75 -5.21 -0.49 -8.47
C ALA A 75 -6.14 0.72 -8.54
N PHE A 76 -6.30 1.29 -9.72
CA PHE A 76 -6.99 2.56 -9.97
C PHE A 76 -8.42 2.62 -9.38
N THR A 77 -9.22 1.59 -9.61
CA THR A 77 -10.59 1.51 -9.07
C THR A 77 -10.56 1.39 -7.54
N GLY A 78 -9.65 0.60 -6.99
CA GLY A 78 -9.48 0.44 -5.55
C GLY A 78 -9.12 1.75 -4.86
N LEU A 79 -8.15 2.50 -5.40
CA LEU A 79 -7.75 3.79 -4.84
C LEU A 79 -8.91 4.79 -4.79
N ARG A 80 -9.73 4.84 -5.84
CA ARG A 80 -10.92 5.70 -5.87
C ARG A 80 -11.95 5.26 -4.85
N THR A 81 -12.16 3.95 -4.70
CA THR A 81 -13.08 3.39 -3.71
C THR A 81 -12.64 3.77 -2.29
N ALA A 82 -11.38 3.52 -1.92
CA ALA A 82 -10.88 3.89 -0.58
C ALA A 82 -11.01 5.39 -0.33
N CYS A 83 -10.57 6.22 -1.27
CA CYS A 83 -10.63 7.66 -1.16
C CYS A 83 -12.07 8.19 -1.01
N ALA A 84 -12.99 7.78 -1.90
CA ALA A 84 -14.38 8.24 -1.87
C ALA A 84 -15.11 7.79 -0.59
N VAL A 85 -14.88 6.56 -0.13
CA VAL A 85 -15.45 6.06 1.13
C VAL A 85 -14.87 6.81 2.33
N ALA A 86 -13.54 7.05 2.35
CA ALA A 86 -12.91 7.85 3.41
C ALA A 86 -13.48 9.25 3.47
N GLN A 87 -13.59 9.95 2.34
CA GLN A 87 -14.21 11.28 2.25
C GLN A 87 -15.65 11.28 2.74
N GLY A 88 -16.47 10.36 2.22
CA GLY A 88 -17.90 10.31 2.54
C GLY A 88 -18.16 10.01 4.02
N LEU A 89 -17.47 9.03 4.59
CA LEU A 89 -17.60 8.68 6.01
C LEU A 89 -17.06 9.80 6.91
N ALA A 90 -15.90 10.36 6.59
CA ALA A 90 -15.29 11.43 7.38
C ALA A 90 -16.15 12.70 7.35
N GLN A 91 -16.65 13.10 6.17
CA GLN A 91 -17.54 14.25 6.03
C GLN A 91 -18.84 14.05 6.81
N GLY A 92 -19.45 12.85 6.71
CA GLY A 92 -20.70 12.53 7.40
C GLY A 92 -20.57 12.46 8.93
N ALA A 93 -19.39 12.11 9.44
CA ALA A 93 -19.10 11.99 10.86
C ALA A 93 -18.37 13.21 11.45
N GLY A 94 -18.00 14.20 10.64
CA GLY A 94 -17.21 15.36 11.09
C GLY A 94 -15.79 15.01 11.53
N LEU A 95 -15.17 13.99 10.88
CA LEU A 95 -13.85 13.45 11.24
C LEU A 95 -12.78 13.91 10.25
N PRO A 96 -11.51 14.05 10.70
CA PRO A 96 -10.37 14.16 9.81
C PRO A 96 -10.00 12.81 9.20
N VAL A 97 -9.15 12.85 8.17
CA VAL A 97 -8.62 11.66 7.51
C VAL A 97 -7.10 11.57 7.64
N LEU A 98 -6.57 10.35 7.57
CA LEU A 98 -5.15 10.00 7.60
C LEU A 98 -4.79 9.28 6.29
N PRO A 99 -4.26 9.98 5.28
CA PRO A 99 -3.80 9.33 4.06
C PRO A 99 -2.50 8.55 4.32
N VAL A 100 -2.51 7.26 4.04
CA VAL A 100 -1.35 6.37 4.21
C VAL A 100 -0.86 5.90 2.85
N ASP A 101 0.45 5.94 2.63
CA ASP A 101 1.09 5.42 1.43
C ASP A 101 0.93 3.88 1.36
N SER A 102 0.35 3.39 0.26
CA SER A 102 0.04 1.96 0.12
C SER A 102 1.28 1.08 -0.02
N LEU A 103 2.42 1.60 -0.51
CA LEU A 103 3.68 0.86 -0.51
C LEU A 103 4.31 0.82 0.89
N LEU A 104 4.11 1.86 1.69
CA LEU A 104 4.58 1.86 3.07
C LEU A 104 3.83 0.82 3.92
N ILE A 105 2.57 0.51 3.60
CA ILE A 105 1.84 -0.58 4.26
C ILE A 105 2.55 -1.93 4.02
N VAL A 106 3.03 -2.16 2.79
CA VAL A 106 3.81 -3.37 2.45
C VAL A 106 5.14 -3.40 3.20
N ALA A 107 5.83 -2.24 3.30
CA ALA A 107 7.07 -2.13 4.05
C ALA A 107 6.86 -2.40 5.54
N GLU A 108 5.79 -1.88 6.15
CA GLU A 108 5.48 -2.07 7.57
C GLU A 108 5.12 -3.53 7.89
N ASP A 109 4.37 -4.21 6.99
CA ASP A 109 4.09 -5.64 7.14
C ASP A 109 5.40 -6.46 7.07
N ALA A 110 6.26 -6.15 6.10
CA ALA A 110 7.55 -6.83 5.95
C ALA A 110 8.47 -6.59 7.15
N ARG A 111 8.54 -5.36 7.66
CA ARG A 111 9.29 -5.02 8.87
C ARG A 111 8.80 -5.80 10.08
N ALA A 112 7.49 -5.85 10.30
CA ALA A 112 6.91 -6.53 11.45
C ALA A 112 7.26 -8.02 11.49
N ARG A 113 7.49 -8.65 10.32
CA ARG A 113 7.94 -10.04 10.20
C ARG A 113 9.46 -10.22 10.30
N SER A 114 10.23 -9.25 9.77
CA SER A 114 11.70 -9.35 9.72
C SER A 114 12.38 -8.81 10.97
N ALA A 115 11.77 -7.82 11.64
CA ALA A 115 12.27 -7.17 12.84
C ALA A 115 11.12 -6.97 13.86
N PRO A 116 10.57 -8.06 14.41
CA PRO A 116 9.41 -8.01 15.31
C PRO A 116 9.72 -7.30 16.64
N ASP A 117 10.97 -7.26 17.05
CA ASP A 117 11.49 -6.55 18.23
C ASP A 117 11.58 -5.03 18.02
N GLY A 118 11.25 -4.52 16.84
CA GLY A 118 11.32 -3.11 16.50
C GLY A 118 12.68 -2.61 16.07
N ALA A 119 13.65 -3.50 15.84
CA ALA A 119 14.99 -3.14 15.36
C ALA A 119 14.94 -2.35 14.04
N PRO A 120 15.95 -1.52 13.77
CA PRO A 120 16.07 -0.81 12.48
C PRO A 120 15.98 -1.78 11.29
N CYS A 121 15.25 -1.40 10.26
CA CYS A 121 15.01 -2.24 9.10
C CYS A 121 14.89 -1.39 7.83
N ASP A 122 15.58 -1.79 6.77
CA ASP A 122 15.54 -1.14 5.47
C ASP A 122 14.80 -2.04 4.47
N VAL A 123 13.71 -1.56 3.90
CA VAL A 123 12.79 -2.35 3.08
C VAL A 123 12.67 -1.78 1.68
N GLY A 124 13.04 -2.59 0.66
CA GLY A 124 12.73 -2.32 -0.74
C GLY A 124 11.36 -2.91 -1.10
N VAL A 125 10.47 -2.08 -1.61
CA VAL A 125 9.10 -2.50 -1.99
C VAL A 125 8.95 -2.48 -3.50
N ALA A 126 8.48 -3.60 -4.08
CA ALA A 126 8.09 -3.71 -5.48
C ALA A 126 6.71 -4.37 -5.59
N MET A 127 5.71 -3.63 -6.06
CA MET A 127 4.38 -4.13 -6.33
C MET A 127 4.15 -4.21 -7.84
N ASP A 128 3.50 -5.27 -8.30
CA ASP A 128 3.10 -5.41 -9.71
C ASP A 128 2.15 -4.27 -10.10
N ALA A 129 2.61 -3.39 -10.97
CA ALA A 129 1.81 -2.29 -11.51
C ALA A 129 1.06 -2.67 -12.79
N ARG A 130 1.07 -3.95 -13.17
CA ARG A 130 0.61 -4.48 -14.45
C ARG A 130 1.46 -4.00 -15.63
N MET A 131 1.23 -4.56 -16.81
CA MET A 131 1.92 -4.21 -18.07
C MET A 131 3.44 -4.39 -18.03
N GLY A 132 3.96 -5.25 -17.14
CA GLY A 132 5.39 -5.47 -16.96
C GLY A 132 6.12 -4.37 -16.19
N GLU A 133 5.40 -3.49 -15.51
CA GLU A 133 5.96 -2.41 -14.69
C GLU A 133 5.73 -2.65 -13.19
N LEU A 134 6.48 -1.91 -12.39
CA LEU A 134 6.46 -1.96 -10.92
C LEU A 134 6.11 -0.60 -10.33
N TYR A 135 5.29 -0.62 -9.29
CA TYR A 135 5.33 0.43 -8.29
C TYR A 135 6.42 0.10 -7.29
N ALA A 136 7.43 0.93 -7.20
CA ALA A 136 8.61 0.70 -6.38
C ALA A 136 8.88 1.86 -5.42
N ALA A 137 9.39 1.52 -4.23
CA ALA A 137 9.84 2.47 -3.22
C ALA A 137 10.88 1.82 -2.32
N ARG A 138 11.60 2.62 -1.55
CA ARG A 138 12.47 2.14 -0.46
C ARG A 138 12.24 2.97 0.78
N TYR A 139 12.07 2.29 1.91
CA TYR A 139 11.81 2.89 3.19
C TYR A 139 12.80 2.35 4.23
N ARG A 140 13.17 3.22 5.18
CA ARG A 140 14.03 2.86 6.31
C ARG A 140 13.31 3.13 7.62
N TRP A 141 13.23 2.10 8.43
CA TRP A 141 12.79 2.16 9.82
C TRP A 141 14.01 2.33 10.73
N ASP A 142 14.06 3.37 11.55
CA ASP A 142 15.19 3.64 12.44
C ASP A 142 15.02 3.04 13.87
N GLY A 143 13.91 2.36 14.10
CA GLY A 143 13.49 1.84 15.41
C GLY A 143 12.31 2.61 16.01
N ALA A 144 11.99 3.78 15.46
CA ALA A 144 10.90 4.65 15.93
C ALA A 144 10.05 5.23 14.81
N ARG A 145 10.66 5.54 13.65
CA ARG A 145 10.01 6.24 12.54
C ARG A 145 10.45 5.70 11.18
N TRP A 146 9.54 5.82 10.22
CA TRP A 146 9.82 5.55 8.82
C TRP A 146 10.41 6.79 8.13
N ALA A 147 11.49 6.59 7.37
CA ALA A 147 12.04 7.55 6.42
C ALA A 147 11.89 7.03 5.00
N VAL A 148 11.56 7.91 4.07
CA VAL A 148 11.54 7.59 2.64
C VAL A 148 12.97 7.71 2.11
N VAL A 149 13.56 6.60 1.65
CA VAL A 149 14.88 6.56 1.01
C VAL A 149 14.73 6.74 -0.49
N CYS A 150 13.74 6.06 -1.09
CA CYS A 150 13.34 6.24 -2.48
C CYS A 150 11.82 6.39 -2.53
N ALA A 151 11.36 7.51 -3.04
CA ALA A 151 9.94 7.83 -3.13
C ALA A 151 9.21 6.84 -4.06
N PRO A 152 7.90 6.58 -3.82
CA PRO A 152 7.09 5.79 -4.72
C PRO A 152 7.22 6.23 -6.17
N THR A 153 7.56 5.29 -7.05
CA THR A 153 7.73 5.53 -8.48
C THR A 153 7.18 4.38 -9.30
N LEU A 154 6.83 4.66 -10.56
CA LEU A 154 6.51 3.65 -11.56
C LEU A 154 7.75 3.44 -12.43
N CYS A 155 8.20 2.19 -12.56
CA CYS A 155 9.39 1.86 -13.33
C CYS A 155 9.33 0.46 -13.95
N ALA A 156 10.16 0.24 -14.96
CA ALA A 156 10.44 -1.10 -15.44
C ALA A 156 11.32 -1.88 -14.42
N PRO A 157 11.22 -3.22 -14.36
CA PRO A 157 12.03 -4.03 -13.44
C PRO A 157 13.55 -3.80 -13.54
N GLU A 158 14.05 -3.52 -14.73
CA GLU A 158 15.47 -3.29 -15.02
C GLU A 158 15.98 -1.96 -14.45
N ALA A 159 15.09 -0.99 -14.28
CA ALA A 159 15.41 0.32 -13.72
C ALA A 159 15.50 0.32 -12.18
N LEU A 160 15.06 -0.76 -11.54
CA LEU A 160 14.93 -0.84 -10.10
C LEU A 160 16.26 -0.78 -9.32
N PRO A 161 17.33 -1.51 -9.72
CA PRO A 161 18.57 -1.51 -8.96
C PRO A 161 19.16 -0.12 -8.72
N PRO A 162 19.35 0.76 -9.72
CA PRO A 162 19.86 2.10 -9.48
C PRO A 162 18.93 2.98 -8.63
N LEU A 163 17.61 2.71 -8.63
CA LEU A 163 16.66 3.43 -7.78
C LEU A 163 16.75 3.01 -6.32
N TRP A 164 16.96 1.73 -6.06
CA TRP A 164 17.01 1.20 -4.70
C TRP A 164 18.36 1.39 -4.00
N TRP A 165 19.45 1.58 -4.75
CA TRP A 165 20.81 1.73 -4.21
C TRP A 165 21.46 3.07 -4.58
N PRO A 166 20.80 4.21 -4.36
CA PRO A 166 21.37 5.50 -4.73
C PRO A 166 22.65 5.82 -3.91
N ASP A 167 22.77 5.24 -2.72
CA ASP A 167 23.87 5.40 -1.79
C ASP A 167 24.78 4.15 -1.71
N GLY A 168 24.57 3.15 -2.56
CA GLY A 168 25.26 1.86 -2.51
C GLY A 168 24.84 0.93 -1.36
N ALA A 169 23.98 1.41 -0.45
CA ALA A 169 23.46 0.60 0.64
C ALA A 169 22.30 -0.29 0.17
N VAL A 170 22.28 -1.54 0.61
CA VAL A 170 21.32 -2.56 0.18
C VAL A 170 20.19 -2.68 1.20
N PRO A 171 18.91 -2.78 0.81
CA PRO A 171 17.83 -3.06 1.76
C PRO A 171 18.02 -4.41 2.45
N ALA A 172 17.57 -4.50 3.70
CA ALA A 172 17.64 -5.74 4.48
C ALA A 172 16.65 -6.80 3.96
N VAL A 173 15.52 -6.36 3.39
CA VAL A 173 14.47 -7.23 2.88
C VAL A 173 13.78 -6.60 1.67
N LEU A 174 13.36 -7.42 0.72
CA LEU A 174 12.52 -7.05 -0.40
C LEU A 174 11.09 -7.53 -0.17
N ALA A 175 10.10 -6.68 -0.46
CA ALA A 175 8.69 -7.00 -0.24
C ALA A 175 7.81 -6.64 -1.44
N GLY A 176 6.75 -7.43 -1.64
CA GLY A 176 5.68 -7.15 -2.60
C GLY A 176 5.57 -8.13 -3.77
N THR A 177 4.43 -8.09 -4.42
CA THR A 177 4.05 -9.02 -5.51
C THR A 177 4.88 -8.84 -6.78
N GLY A 178 5.42 -7.65 -7.01
CA GLY A 178 6.26 -7.34 -8.16
C GLY A 178 7.64 -7.99 -8.14
N LEU A 179 8.05 -8.58 -7.02
CA LEU A 179 9.32 -9.32 -6.92
C LEU A 179 9.40 -10.51 -7.90
N ALA A 180 8.25 -11.02 -8.36
CA ALA A 180 8.20 -12.06 -9.38
C ALA A 180 8.64 -11.57 -10.77
N LEU A 181 8.60 -10.27 -11.02
CA LEU A 181 9.02 -9.65 -12.29
C LEU A 181 10.52 -9.30 -12.32
N LEU A 182 11.21 -9.40 -11.18
CA LEU A 182 12.64 -9.10 -11.12
C LEU A 182 13.46 -10.21 -11.79
N PRO A 183 14.57 -9.84 -12.46
CA PRO A 183 15.48 -10.82 -13.04
C PRO A 183 15.90 -11.88 -12.01
N ALA A 184 16.08 -13.12 -12.47
CA ALA A 184 16.50 -14.24 -11.63
C ALA A 184 17.97 -14.16 -11.20
N THR A 185 18.72 -13.17 -11.63
CA THR A 185 20.14 -12.95 -11.37
C THR A 185 20.39 -11.56 -10.77
N GLY A 186 21.53 -11.38 -10.14
CA GLY A 186 21.93 -10.11 -9.55
C GLY A 186 21.67 -10.01 -8.04
N LEU A 187 22.06 -8.86 -7.47
CA LEU A 187 22.04 -8.62 -6.03
C LEU A 187 20.65 -8.79 -5.39
N ALA A 188 19.59 -8.38 -6.10
CA ALA A 188 18.23 -8.54 -5.62
C ALA A 188 17.82 -10.01 -5.37
N CYS A 189 18.46 -10.98 -6.04
CA CYS A 189 18.18 -12.41 -5.81
C CYS A 189 18.71 -12.95 -4.50
N ALA A 190 19.79 -12.35 -3.98
CA ALA A 190 20.43 -12.81 -2.74
C ALA A 190 19.76 -12.28 -1.48
N LEU A 191 18.83 -11.30 -1.60
CA LEU A 191 18.17 -10.69 -0.46
C LEU A 191 16.96 -11.49 0.01
N PRO A 192 16.62 -11.45 1.30
CA PRO A 192 15.38 -12.00 1.82
C PRO A 192 14.17 -11.40 1.09
N ARG A 193 13.21 -12.24 0.69
CA ARG A 193 12.03 -11.84 -0.10
C ARG A 193 10.75 -12.20 0.61
N GLN A 194 9.83 -11.25 0.63
CA GLN A 194 8.47 -11.43 1.13
C GLN A 194 7.49 -11.05 0.01
N THR A 195 7.12 -12.03 -0.80
CA THR A 195 6.31 -11.83 -2.01
C THR A 195 4.84 -11.53 -1.72
N GLN A 196 4.37 -11.79 -0.51
CA GLN A 196 3.01 -11.53 -0.07
C GLN A 196 3.00 -10.63 1.16
N THR A 197 1.91 -9.92 1.35
CA THR A 197 1.62 -9.14 2.56
C THR A 197 0.68 -10.00 3.41
N ASP A 198 1.11 -10.36 4.63
CA ASP A 198 0.39 -11.32 5.48
C ASP A 198 -0.73 -10.63 6.27
N ASP A 199 -0.44 -9.47 6.85
CA ASP A 199 -1.43 -8.72 7.62
C ASP A 199 -1.42 -7.22 7.29
N ARG A 200 -1.93 -6.92 6.10
CA ARG A 200 -2.05 -5.56 5.58
C ARG A 200 -2.91 -4.66 6.46
N ALA A 201 -3.96 -5.20 7.07
CA ALA A 201 -4.85 -4.45 7.95
C ALA A 201 -4.13 -4.00 9.22
N ALA A 202 -3.38 -4.88 9.88
CA ALA A 202 -2.61 -4.52 11.07
C ALA A 202 -1.45 -3.57 10.73
N ALA A 203 -0.77 -3.75 9.59
CA ALA A 203 0.26 -2.84 9.14
C ALA A 203 -0.28 -1.42 8.91
N LEU A 204 -1.41 -1.31 8.20
CA LEU A 204 -2.09 -0.03 7.99
C LEU A 204 -2.50 0.62 9.32
N LEU A 205 -3.00 -0.16 10.27
CA LEU A 205 -3.40 0.37 11.58
C LEU A 205 -2.22 0.95 12.36
N ARG A 206 -1.06 0.28 12.37
CA ARG A 206 0.15 0.80 13.02
C ARG A 206 0.60 2.13 12.39
N LEU A 207 0.57 2.21 11.06
CA LEU A 207 0.90 3.45 10.34
C LEU A 207 -0.12 4.56 10.61
N ALA A 208 -1.41 4.23 10.70
CA ALA A 208 -2.46 5.18 11.06
C ALA A 208 -2.25 5.75 12.48
N GLN A 209 -1.90 4.90 13.44
CA GLN A 209 -1.59 5.33 14.81
C GLN A 209 -0.37 6.26 14.87
N ALA A 210 0.70 5.92 14.12
CA ALA A 210 1.89 6.76 14.01
C ALA A 210 1.56 8.12 13.36
N ALA A 211 0.84 8.10 12.23
CA ALA A 211 0.41 9.32 11.54
C ALA A 211 -0.49 10.20 12.42
N TRP A 212 -1.38 9.62 13.21
CA TRP A 212 -2.20 10.35 14.17
C TRP A 212 -1.35 11.01 15.25
N ALA A 213 -0.41 10.27 15.85
CA ALA A 213 0.49 10.78 16.88
C ALA A 213 1.36 11.94 16.36
N ASP A 214 1.82 11.85 15.11
CA ASP A 214 2.63 12.89 14.45
C ASP A 214 1.80 14.09 13.94
N GLY A 215 0.48 14.06 14.07
CA GLY A 215 -0.37 15.15 13.62
C GLY A 215 -0.66 15.17 12.13
N GLY A 216 -0.50 14.05 11.45
CA GLY A 216 -0.70 13.91 10.00
C GLY A 216 -2.16 13.87 9.54
N ALA A 217 -3.13 14.16 10.42
CA ALA A 217 -4.54 14.23 10.06
C ALA A 217 -4.83 15.49 9.21
N VAL A 218 -5.61 15.32 8.16
CA VAL A 218 -6.04 16.37 7.24
C VAL A 218 -7.56 16.40 7.12
N GLU A 219 -8.11 17.47 6.57
CA GLU A 219 -9.56 17.57 6.32
C GLU A 219 -10.04 16.51 5.32
N ALA A 220 -11.29 16.06 5.45
CA ALA A 220 -11.87 15.05 4.57
C ALA A 220 -11.75 15.42 3.06
N ALA A 221 -11.91 16.70 2.71
CA ALA A 221 -11.76 17.19 1.35
C ALA A 221 -10.34 17.01 0.77
N GLN A 222 -9.33 16.84 1.61
CA GLN A 222 -7.94 16.60 1.22
C GLN A 222 -7.60 15.11 1.08
N ALA A 223 -8.57 14.20 1.25
CA ALA A 223 -8.40 12.78 0.96
C ALA A 223 -8.28 12.58 -0.55
N LEU A 224 -7.06 12.56 -1.06
CA LEU A 224 -6.77 12.40 -2.50
C LEU A 224 -5.95 11.14 -2.74
N PRO A 225 -6.25 10.39 -3.82
CA PRO A 225 -5.43 9.25 -4.23
C PRO A 225 -4.13 9.72 -4.89
N VAL A 226 -3.09 8.89 -4.77
CA VAL A 226 -1.81 9.10 -5.48
C VAL A 226 -1.79 8.23 -6.73
N TYR A 227 -1.75 8.87 -7.89
CA TYR A 227 -1.58 8.21 -9.17
C TYR A 227 -0.15 8.40 -9.67
N LEU A 228 0.55 7.31 -9.94
CA LEU A 228 1.88 7.32 -10.55
C LEU A 228 1.84 6.97 -12.04
N ARG A 229 0.72 6.47 -12.53
CA ARG A 229 0.51 6.17 -13.94
C ARG A 229 -0.43 7.21 -14.56
N ASP A 230 0.10 8.02 -15.44
CA ASP A 230 -0.68 9.07 -16.14
C ASP A 230 -1.63 8.48 -17.19
N LYS A 231 -1.23 7.36 -17.84
CA LYS A 231 -2.05 6.67 -18.86
C LYS A 231 -2.52 5.31 -18.35
N VAL A 232 -3.82 5.17 -18.11
CA VAL A 232 -4.45 3.94 -17.59
C VAL A 232 -4.72 2.92 -18.71
N ALA A 233 -4.74 3.33 -19.97
CA ALA A 233 -4.97 2.47 -21.12
C ALA A 233 -4.15 2.91 -22.34
N LEU A 234 -3.57 1.94 -23.02
CA LEU A 234 -3.00 2.14 -24.34
C LEU A 234 -4.11 2.45 -25.34
N THR A 235 -3.91 3.41 -26.19
CA THR A 235 -4.76 3.63 -27.35
C THR A 235 -4.75 2.40 -28.26
N THR A 236 -5.73 2.29 -29.17
CA THR A 236 -5.77 1.18 -30.13
C THR A 236 -4.50 1.13 -31.01
N ALA A 237 -3.93 2.28 -31.35
CA ALA A 237 -2.69 2.39 -32.10
C ALA A 237 -1.47 1.90 -31.29
N GLU A 238 -1.35 2.27 -30.03
CA GLU A 238 -0.27 1.83 -29.13
C GLU A 238 -0.34 0.31 -28.87
N ARG A 239 -1.56 -0.27 -28.75
CA ARG A 239 -1.75 -1.74 -28.65
C ARG A 239 -1.29 -2.46 -29.91
N ALA A 240 -1.56 -1.92 -31.08
CA ALA A 240 -1.13 -2.51 -32.36
C ALA A 240 0.41 -2.54 -32.48
N VAL A 241 1.09 -1.47 -32.07
CA VAL A 241 2.55 -1.39 -32.05
C VAL A 241 3.15 -2.39 -31.06
N GLN A 242 2.57 -2.53 -29.85
CA GLN A 242 3.04 -3.52 -28.88
C GLN A 242 2.82 -4.97 -29.34
N ALA A 243 1.74 -5.25 -30.07
CA ALA A 243 1.47 -6.58 -30.61
C ALA A 243 2.52 -7.00 -31.66
N THR A 244 3.00 -6.06 -32.47
CA THR A 244 4.04 -6.32 -33.48
C THR A 244 5.42 -6.61 -32.88
N HIS A 245 5.73 -6.06 -31.70
CA HIS A 245 6.98 -6.34 -30.98
C HIS A 245 6.97 -7.66 -30.18
N ARG A 246 5.80 -8.30 -29.98
CA ARG A 246 5.64 -9.56 -29.22
C ARG A 246 5.60 -10.81 -30.08
N THR A 247 5.75 -10.72 -31.41
CA THR A 247 5.78 -11.91 -32.26
C THR A 247 7.13 -12.61 -32.07
N PRO A 248 7.19 -13.84 -31.50
CA PRO A 248 8.45 -14.58 -31.42
C PRO A 248 8.88 -14.94 -32.84
N ALA A 249 10.16 -14.82 -33.11
CA ALA A 249 10.78 -15.34 -34.32
C ALA A 249 10.48 -16.84 -34.40
N THR A 250 9.55 -17.21 -35.26
CA THR A 250 9.21 -18.61 -35.52
C THR A 250 10.41 -19.28 -36.14
N SER A 251 10.93 -20.29 -35.44
CA SER A 251 11.78 -21.37 -35.85
C SER A 251 11.79 -21.60 -37.39
N ALA A 252 12.90 -21.34 -38.01
CA ALA A 252 13.21 -21.91 -39.31
C ALA A 252 13.39 -23.42 -39.12
N ALA A 253 12.42 -24.17 -39.61
CA ALA A 253 12.49 -25.63 -39.69
C ALA A 253 13.66 -26.05 -40.54
N VAL A 254 14.45 -26.93 -39.99
CA VAL A 254 15.41 -27.77 -40.68
C VAL A 254 14.63 -28.76 -41.54
N GLY A 255 14.75 -28.64 -42.84
CA GLY A 255 14.45 -29.68 -43.78
C GLY A 255 15.75 -30.11 -44.47
N GLY A 256 16.07 -31.38 -44.36
CA GLY A 256 17.20 -31.98 -45.05
C GLY A 256 17.39 -33.40 -44.53
#